data_38af3fa9db95ba724011a471b21bad5d
#
_entry.id   38af3fa9db95ba724011a471b21bad5d
#
_cell.length_a   1.000
_cell.length_b   1.000
_cell.length_c   1.000
_cell.angle_alpha   90.00
_cell.angle_beta   90.00
_cell.angle_gamma   90.00
#
_symmetry.space_group_name_H-M   'P 1'
#
loop_
_entity.id
_entity.type
_entity.pdbx_description
1 polymer ?
#
loop_
_entity_poly.entity_id
_entity_poly.type
_entity_poly.pdbx_seq_one_letter_code
_entity_poly.pdbx_strand_id
1 'polypeptide(L)'
;KQIDIGAALQTHVKDSLGIAVNKYAERPTDANIIFSKSAHEYVCEATVHLSTGLTAQAKAHATEIYAAFDTCCEKMEKQLRRYKRRLKDHHRDRAEPVELFGASSYILAKEVETEEAEPESLQPVIVAEMETKIQSLSVGEAVMQMELAGAPVLVFRNESKDGLNVVYRRDDGNVGWIDPQG
;
A
#
# COMPACT_ATOMS: atom_id res chain seq x y z
N LYS A 1 -6.74 -19.21 -7.15
CA LYS A 1 -7.17 -20.23 -6.15
C LYS A 1 -6.23 -20.13 -4.95
N GLN A 2 -6.79 -19.97 -3.76
CA GLN A 2 -6.04 -19.96 -2.50
C GLN A 2 -5.39 -21.34 -2.30
N ILE A 3 -4.14 -21.35 -1.87
CA ILE A 3 -3.35 -22.58 -1.68
C ILE A 3 -3.30 -22.87 -0.18
N ASP A 4 -3.46 -24.12 0.19
CA ASP A 4 -3.20 -24.58 1.55
C ASP A 4 -1.68 -24.65 1.77
N ILE A 5 -1.20 -23.89 2.75
CA ILE A 5 0.22 -23.77 3.07
C ILE A 5 0.55 -24.64 4.27
N GLY A 6 1.48 -25.58 4.08
CA GLY A 6 1.97 -26.46 5.16
C GLY A 6 2.70 -25.71 6.28
N ALA A 7 2.78 -26.32 7.47
CA ALA A 7 3.40 -25.71 8.65
C ALA A 7 4.86 -25.26 8.42
N ALA A 8 5.62 -25.99 7.61
CA ALA A 8 7.01 -25.64 7.28
C ALA A 8 7.11 -24.28 6.55
N LEU A 9 6.22 -24.01 5.57
CA LEU A 9 6.20 -22.75 4.87
C LEU A 9 5.73 -21.62 5.80
N GLN A 10 4.75 -21.89 6.68
CA GLN A 10 4.30 -20.89 7.67
C GLN A 10 5.43 -20.47 8.61
N THR A 11 6.24 -21.42 9.08
CA THR A 11 7.41 -21.13 9.91
C THR A 11 8.44 -20.30 9.14
N HIS A 12 8.79 -20.73 7.92
CA HIS A 12 9.74 -20.00 7.07
C HIS A 12 9.30 -18.55 6.84
N VAL A 13 8.01 -18.34 6.54
CA VAL A 13 7.42 -17.00 6.32
C VAL A 13 7.54 -16.14 7.59
N LYS A 14 7.16 -16.67 8.75
CA LYS A 14 7.22 -15.93 10.02
C LYS A 14 8.66 -15.51 10.37
N ASP A 15 9.59 -16.41 10.24
CA ASP A 15 10.98 -16.15 10.61
C ASP A 15 11.63 -15.16 9.65
N SER A 16 11.53 -15.40 8.35
CA SER A 16 12.18 -14.56 7.33
C SER A 16 11.58 -13.17 7.25
N LEU A 17 10.25 -13.06 7.25
CA LEU A 17 9.58 -11.76 7.20
C LEU A 17 9.79 -10.98 8.50
N GLY A 18 9.74 -11.67 9.66
CA GLY A 18 10.00 -11.06 10.96
C GLY A 18 11.39 -10.44 11.03
N ILE A 19 12.41 -11.14 10.55
CA ILE A 19 13.79 -10.62 10.48
C ILE A 19 13.86 -9.40 9.55
N ALA A 20 13.30 -9.51 8.35
CA ALA A 20 13.34 -8.44 7.34
C ALA A 20 12.63 -7.16 7.81
N VAL A 21 11.44 -7.31 8.41
CA VAL A 21 10.63 -6.16 8.85
C VAL A 21 11.22 -5.51 10.10
N ASN A 22 11.60 -6.30 11.12
CA ASN A 22 12.14 -5.77 12.37
C ASN A 22 13.47 -5.00 12.19
N LYS A 23 14.23 -5.30 11.16
CA LYS A 23 15.47 -4.59 10.83
C LYS A 23 15.24 -3.13 10.41
N TYR A 24 14.08 -2.85 9.80
CA TYR A 24 13.78 -1.55 9.21
C TYR A 24 12.60 -0.82 9.85
N ALA A 25 11.67 -1.55 10.45
CA ALA A 25 10.49 -1.02 11.12
C ALA A 25 10.54 -1.32 12.61
N GLU A 26 10.41 -0.30 13.46
CA GLU A 26 10.54 -0.48 14.91
C GLU A 26 9.39 -1.27 15.54
N ARG A 27 8.19 -1.27 14.95
CA ARG A 27 6.99 -1.99 15.43
C ARG A 27 6.04 -2.28 14.27
N PRO A 28 6.15 -3.41 13.57
CA PRO A 28 5.09 -3.84 12.67
C PRO A 28 3.84 -4.17 13.50
N THR A 29 2.67 -3.71 13.03
CA THR A 29 1.41 -3.94 13.74
C THR A 29 0.76 -5.23 13.26
N ASP A 30 0.84 -5.49 11.97
CA ASP A 30 0.23 -6.63 11.31
C ASP A 30 0.95 -6.95 9.99
N ALA A 31 0.93 -8.20 9.59
CA ALA A 31 1.45 -8.66 8.31
C ALA A 31 0.52 -9.71 7.71
N ASN A 32 0.07 -9.47 6.48
CA ASN A 32 -0.75 -10.40 5.73
C ASN A 32 0.02 -10.91 4.50
N ILE A 33 0.12 -12.24 4.35
CA ILE A 33 0.80 -12.89 3.24
C ILE A 33 -0.18 -13.80 2.54
N ILE A 34 -0.38 -13.57 1.24
CA ILE A 34 -1.29 -14.32 0.39
C ILE A 34 -0.49 -15.07 -0.67
N PHE A 35 -0.69 -16.37 -0.71
CA PHE A 35 -0.18 -17.22 -1.79
C PHE A 35 -1.31 -17.59 -2.75
N SER A 36 -1.04 -17.46 -4.03
CA SER A 36 -1.95 -17.90 -5.08
C SER A 36 -1.18 -18.59 -6.20
N LYS A 37 -1.88 -19.32 -7.04
CA LYS A 37 -1.31 -19.97 -8.22
C LYS A 37 -1.92 -19.38 -9.48
N SER A 38 -1.08 -18.91 -10.37
CA SER A 38 -1.45 -18.37 -11.66
C SER A 38 -0.74 -19.16 -12.76
N ALA A 39 -1.50 -19.96 -13.50
CA ALA A 39 -0.96 -20.87 -14.51
C ALA A 39 0.14 -21.80 -13.96
N HIS A 40 1.39 -21.56 -14.31
CA HIS A 40 2.54 -22.37 -13.93
C HIS A 40 3.36 -21.77 -12.78
N GLU A 41 3.00 -20.57 -12.31
CA GLU A 41 3.74 -19.83 -11.29
C GLU A 41 2.96 -19.71 -9.98
N TYR A 42 3.72 -19.68 -8.88
CA TYR A 42 3.23 -19.24 -7.58
C TYR A 42 3.40 -17.74 -7.46
N VAL A 43 2.38 -17.10 -6.91
CA VAL A 43 2.37 -15.66 -6.63
C VAL A 43 2.35 -15.49 -5.14
N CYS A 44 3.28 -14.69 -4.61
CA CYS A 44 3.29 -14.23 -3.23
C CYS A 44 3.00 -12.74 -3.18
N GLU A 45 2.00 -12.36 -2.41
CA GLU A 45 1.68 -10.96 -2.08
C GLU A 45 1.84 -10.79 -0.58
N ALA A 46 2.70 -9.87 -0.16
CA ALA A 46 2.93 -9.53 1.23
C ALA A 46 2.53 -8.08 1.49
N THR A 47 1.71 -7.87 2.52
CA THR A 47 1.30 -6.55 3.00
C THR A 47 1.71 -6.45 4.47
N VAL A 48 2.44 -5.40 4.83
CA VAL A 48 2.89 -5.13 6.20
C VAL A 48 2.39 -3.77 6.63
N HIS A 49 1.65 -3.73 7.73
CA HIS A 49 1.21 -2.49 8.37
C HIS A 49 2.21 -2.08 9.45
N LEU A 50 2.69 -0.85 9.36
CA LEU A 50 3.64 -0.27 10.31
C LEU A 50 2.89 0.57 11.35
N SER A 51 3.45 0.66 12.56
CA SER A 51 2.90 1.48 13.65
C SER A 51 2.77 2.97 13.30
N THR A 52 3.50 3.42 12.28
CA THR A 52 3.40 4.79 11.73
C THR A 52 2.15 5.03 10.89
N GLY A 53 1.26 4.02 10.74
CA GLY A 53 0.10 4.06 9.86
C GLY A 53 0.42 3.79 8.39
N LEU A 54 1.68 3.47 8.07
CA LEU A 54 2.11 3.14 6.73
C LEU A 54 1.86 1.69 6.39
N THR A 55 1.58 1.44 5.12
CA THR A 55 1.46 0.10 4.56
C THR A 55 2.55 -0.12 3.54
N ALA A 56 3.34 -1.18 3.71
CA ALA A 56 4.29 -1.65 2.72
C ALA A 56 3.71 -2.87 2.00
N GLN A 57 3.77 -2.87 0.68
CA GLN A 57 3.27 -3.98 -0.14
C GLN A 57 4.31 -4.45 -1.13
N ALA A 58 4.48 -5.77 -1.24
CA ALA A 58 5.36 -6.40 -2.22
C ALA A 58 4.65 -7.57 -2.90
N LYS A 59 4.98 -7.80 -4.16
CA LYS A 59 4.47 -8.92 -4.95
C LYS A 59 5.59 -9.57 -5.75
N ALA A 60 5.60 -10.90 -5.78
CA ALA A 60 6.56 -11.67 -6.57
C ALA A 60 5.93 -12.93 -7.16
N HIS A 61 6.55 -13.43 -8.21
CA HIS A 61 6.17 -14.63 -8.93
C HIS A 61 7.38 -15.54 -9.05
N ALA A 62 7.18 -16.85 -8.90
CA ALA A 62 8.20 -17.85 -9.18
C ALA A 62 7.56 -19.22 -9.48
N THR A 63 8.34 -20.13 -10.06
CA THR A 63 7.91 -21.51 -10.31
C THR A 63 7.76 -22.34 -9.04
N GLU A 64 8.50 -21.96 -7.98
CA GLU A 64 8.50 -22.59 -6.67
C GLU A 64 7.92 -21.63 -5.62
N ILE A 65 7.11 -22.17 -4.69
CA ILE A 65 6.40 -21.36 -3.69
C ILE A 65 7.35 -20.66 -2.71
N TYR A 66 8.42 -21.32 -2.29
CA TYR A 66 9.46 -20.72 -1.44
C TYR A 66 10.20 -19.60 -2.16
N ALA A 67 10.58 -19.82 -3.43
CA ALA A 67 11.24 -18.81 -4.24
C ALA A 67 10.34 -17.58 -4.49
N ALA A 68 9.04 -17.77 -4.66
CA ALA A 68 8.08 -16.66 -4.76
C ALA A 68 8.05 -15.83 -3.47
N PHE A 69 8.05 -16.50 -2.31
CA PHE A 69 8.11 -15.82 -1.02
C PHE A 69 9.44 -15.10 -0.79
N ASP A 70 10.57 -15.77 -1.01
CA ASP A 70 11.91 -15.19 -0.79
C ASP A 70 12.11 -13.94 -1.65
N THR A 71 11.73 -14.01 -2.93
CA THR A 71 11.76 -12.84 -3.84
C THR A 71 10.83 -11.71 -3.36
N CYS A 72 9.65 -12.05 -2.83
CA CYS A 72 8.71 -11.08 -2.28
C CYS A 72 9.31 -10.41 -1.02
N CYS A 73 9.92 -11.19 -0.13
CA CYS A 73 10.58 -10.72 1.08
C CYS A 73 11.76 -9.78 0.77
N GLU A 74 12.60 -10.12 -0.22
CA GLU A 74 13.69 -9.26 -0.69
C GLU A 74 13.18 -7.91 -1.24
N LYS A 75 12.10 -7.93 -2.02
CA LYS A 75 11.46 -6.70 -2.51
C LYS A 75 10.95 -5.84 -1.35
N MET A 76 10.26 -6.45 -0.38
CA MET A 76 9.79 -5.78 0.84
C MET A 76 10.96 -5.16 1.61
N GLU A 77 12.01 -5.92 1.86
CA GLU A 77 13.22 -5.42 2.55
C GLU A 77 13.84 -4.23 1.83
N LYS A 78 13.95 -4.30 0.50
CA LYS A 78 14.49 -3.20 -0.32
C LYS A 78 13.63 -1.93 -0.20
N GLN A 79 12.31 -2.06 -0.20
CA GLN A 79 11.39 -0.95 -0.04
C GLN A 79 11.50 -0.32 1.35
N LEU A 80 11.45 -1.13 2.42
CA LEU A 80 11.57 -0.67 3.80
C LEU A 80 12.93 0.00 4.07
N ARG A 81 14.01 -0.53 3.50
CA ARG A 81 15.35 0.07 3.59
C ARG A 81 15.41 1.44 2.92
N ARG A 82 14.82 1.59 1.72
CA ARG A 82 14.74 2.88 1.01
C ARG A 82 13.92 3.88 1.83
N TYR A 83 12.80 3.44 2.38
CA TYR A 83 11.94 4.21 3.24
C TYR A 83 12.69 4.73 4.48
N LYS A 84 13.31 3.82 5.25
CA LYS A 84 14.09 4.19 6.44
C LYS A 84 15.21 5.19 6.15
N ARG A 85 15.90 5.05 5.02
CA ARG A 85 16.95 5.98 4.61
C ARG A 85 16.39 7.37 4.30
N ARG A 86 15.29 7.46 3.56
CA ARG A 86 14.62 8.73 3.22
C ARG A 86 14.03 9.41 4.45
N LEU A 87 13.41 8.64 5.35
CA LEU A 87 12.93 9.16 6.63
C LEU A 87 14.04 9.76 7.48
N LYS A 88 15.21 9.12 7.51
CA LYS A 88 16.34 9.62 8.30
C LYS A 88 16.81 10.98 7.83
N ASP A 89 16.70 11.26 6.54
CA ASP A 89 17.02 12.55 5.94
C ASP A 89 15.91 13.59 6.23
N HIS A 90 14.63 13.18 6.27
CA HIS A 90 13.48 14.05 6.54
C HIS A 90 13.17 14.24 8.03
N HIS A 91 13.37 13.20 8.88
CA HIS A 91 13.12 13.32 10.34
C HIS A 91 14.10 14.23 11.08
N ARG A 92 15.18 14.67 10.45
CA ARG A 92 16.02 15.71 11.01
C ARG A 92 15.30 17.05 11.15
N ASP A 93 14.24 17.24 10.36
CA ASP A 93 13.51 18.51 10.26
C ASP A 93 12.08 18.44 10.85
N ARG A 94 11.58 17.24 11.19
CA ARG A 94 10.22 17.06 11.73
C ARG A 94 10.24 16.77 13.22
N ALA A 95 9.80 17.76 14.02
CA ALA A 95 9.67 17.64 15.48
C ALA A 95 8.32 17.05 15.94
N GLU A 96 7.31 16.94 15.06
CA GLU A 96 5.94 16.59 15.42
C GLU A 96 5.43 15.31 14.75
N PRO A 97 4.54 14.54 15.44
CA PRO A 97 3.88 13.36 14.83
C PRO A 97 3.02 13.75 13.63
N VAL A 98 2.84 12.79 12.70
CA VAL A 98 1.94 12.97 11.54
C VAL A 98 0.51 13.17 12.02
N GLU A 99 -0.09 14.30 11.69
CA GLU A 99 -1.51 14.54 11.96
C GLU A 99 -2.38 13.67 11.04
N LEU A 100 -3.49 13.17 11.60
CA LEU A 100 -4.43 12.29 10.92
C LEU A 100 -5.82 12.92 10.93
N PHE A 101 -6.41 13.06 9.76
CA PHE A 101 -7.78 13.60 9.57
C PHE A 101 -8.73 12.47 9.19
N GLY A 102 -9.83 12.34 9.92
CA GLY A 102 -10.88 11.37 9.58
C GLY A 102 -11.56 11.72 8.26
N ALA A 103 -11.82 10.70 7.45
CA ALA A 103 -12.57 10.82 6.21
C ALA A 103 -13.42 9.57 5.97
N SER A 104 -14.54 9.70 5.25
CA SER A 104 -15.31 8.56 4.77
C SER A 104 -14.81 8.11 3.41
N SER A 105 -14.69 6.80 3.23
CA SER A 105 -14.35 6.16 1.97
C SER A 105 -15.53 5.29 1.54
N TYR A 106 -15.97 5.46 0.29
CA TYR A 106 -17.10 4.74 -0.27
C TYR A 106 -16.64 3.80 -1.37
N ILE A 107 -17.12 2.56 -1.36
CA ILE A 107 -16.96 1.64 -2.48
C ILE A 107 -18.23 1.73 -3.32
N LEU A 108 -18.04 2.05 -4.58
CA LEU A 108 -19.13 2.15 -5.55
C LEU A 108 -19.22 0.86 -6.35
N ALA A 109 -20.44 0.43 -6.66
CA ALA A 109 -20.66 -0.72 -7.52
C ALA A 109 -20.06 -0.45 -8.92
N LYS A 110 -19.41 -1.46 -9.47
CA LYS A 110 -19.05 -1.43 -10.89
C LYS A 110 -20.33 -1.56 -11.70
N GLU A 111 -20.59 -0.64 -12.60
CA GLU A 111 -21.66 -0.79 -13.58
C GLU A 111 -21.39 -2.05 -14.42
N VAL A 112 -22.34 -2.98 -14.38
CA VAL A 112 -22.34 -4.13 -15.28
C VAL A 112 -23.19 -3.70 -16.46
N GLU A 113 -22.56 -3.50 -17.61
CA GLU A 113 -23.28 -3.34 -18.88
C GLU A 113 -24.06 -4.63 -19.15
N THR A 114 -25.32 -4.65 -18.74
CA THR A 114 -26.31 -5.63 -19.21
C THR A 114 -27.02 -4.99 -20.40
N GLU A 115 -27.03 -5.65 -21.54
CA GLU A 115 -27.63 -5.19 -22.80
C GLU A 115 -29.13 -4.83 -22.70
N GLU A 116 -29.77 -5.02 -21.54
CA GLU A 116 -31.21 -4.91 -21.35
C GLU A 116 -31.70 -3.76 -20.46
N ALA A 117 -30.83 -2.98 -19.84
CA ALA A 117 -31.27 -1.86 -19.01
C ALA A 117 -30.30 -0.66 -19.07
N GLU A 118 -30.73 0.43 -19.67
CA GLU A 118 -30.09 1.73 -19.47
C GLU A 118 -30.24 2.13 -18.01
N PRO A 119 -29.17 2.57 -17.33
CA PRO A 119 -29.27 3.01 -15.94
C PRO A 119 -30.18 4.24 -15.85
N GLU A 120 -31.24 4.15 -15.06
CA GLU A 120 -32.20 5.26 -14.83
C GLU A 120 -31.58 6.46 -14.10
N SER A 121 -30.35 6.35 -13.59
CA SER A 121 -29.66 7.40 -12.81
C SER A 121 -28.15 7.34 -12.99
N LEU A 122 -27.52 8.52 -13.10
CA LEU A 122 -26.07 8.67 -13.08
C LEU A 122 -25.47 8.51 -11.66
N GLN A 123 -26.28 8.23 -10.64
CA GLN A 123 -25.80 8.06 -9.28
C GLN A 123 -25.31 6.62 -9.06
N PRO A 124 -24.01 6.44 -8.77
CA PRO A 124 -23.47 5.11 -8.51
C PRO A 124 -24.02 4.54 -7.21
N VAL A 125 -24.27 3.24 -7.19
CA VAL A 125 -24.73 2.53 -5.99
C VAL A 125 -23.55 2.37 -5.03
N ILE A 126 -23.71 2.84 -3.78
CA ILE A 126 -22.73 2.63 -2.70
C ILE A 126 -22.90 1.21 -2.17
N VAL A 127 -21.85 0.39 -2.28
CA VAL A 127 -21.83 -1.00 -1.77
C VAL A 127 -21.19 -1.11 -0.40
N ALA A 128 -20.31 -0.20 -0.03
CA ALA A 128 -19.72 -0.15 1.30
C ALA A 128 -19.29 1.27 1.66
N GLU A 129 -19.34 1.57 2.97
CA GLU A 129 -18.79 2.78 3.58
C GLU A 129 -17.77 2.36 4.63
N MET A 130 -16.61 3.03 4.65
CA MET A 130 -15.53 2.77 5.59
C MET A 130 -14.94 4.08 6.09
N GLU A 131 -14.46 4.08 7.31
CA GLU A 131 -13.64 5.17 7.82
C GLU A 131 -12.20 5.04 7.31
N THR A 132 -11.63 6.13 6.84
CA THR A 132 -10.22 6.23 6.46
C THR A 132 -9.57 7.44 7.12
N LYS A 133 -8.24 7.51 7.07
CA LYS A 133 -7.49 8.63 7.64
C LYS A 133 -6.60 9.25 6.56
N ILE A 134 -6.74 10.55 6.40
CA ILE A 134 -5.90 11.37 5.54
C ILE A 134 -4.75 11.91 6.38
N GLN A 135 -3.52 11.69 5.94
CA GLN A 135 -2.31 12.09 6.65
C GLN A 135 -1.86 13.48 6.20
N SER A 136 -1.32 14.26 7.15
CA SER A 136 -0.63 15.51 6.86
C SER A 136 0.83 15.20 6.51
N LEU A 137 1.22 15.51 5.27
CA LEU A 137 2.50 15.11 4.70
C LEU A 137 3.09 16.21 3.81
N SER A 138 4.40 16.18 3.64
CA SER A 138 5.04 16.83 2.51
C SER A 138 4.77 16.05 1.21
N VAL A 139 4.89 16.71 0.06
CA VAL A 139 4.73 16.05 -1.25
C VAL A 139 5.70 14.88 -1.42
N GLY A 140 6.93 15.02 -0.95
CA GLY A 140 7.95 13.97 -1.02
C GLY A 140 7.60 12.73 -0.19
N GLU A 141 7.04 12.93 1.01
CA GLU A 141 6.56 11.83 1.86
C GLU A 141 5.33 11.16 1.25
N ALA A 142 4.39 11.93 0.69
CA ALA A 142 3.21 11.40 0.02
C ALA A 142 3.59 10.50 -1.17
N VAL A 143 4.53 10.93 -2.01
CA VAL A 143 5.06 10.11 -3.12
C VAL A 143 5.69 8.82 -2.58
N MET A 144 6.51 8.93 -1.55
CA MET A 144 7.17 7.77 -0.94
C MET A 144 6.18 6.78 -0.33
N GLN A 145 5.13 7.26 0.32
CA GLN A 145 4.06 6.41 0.88
C GLN A 145 3.26 5.71 -0.22
N MET A 146 2.88 6.44 -1.27
CA MET A 146 2.20 5.89 -2.44
C MET A 146 3.02 4.77 -3.08
N GLU A 147 4.34 4.98 -3.26
CA GLU A 147 5.25 3.97 -3.80
C GLU A 147 5.36 2.75 -2.88
N LEU A 148 5.48 2.96 -1.57
CA LEU A 148 5.62 1.90 -0.57
C LEU A 148 4.36 1.03 -0.49
N ALA A 149 3.19 1.67 -0.52
CA ALA A 149 1.89 1.00 -0.53
C ALA A 149 1.55 0.33 -1.88
N GLY A 150 2.35 0.55 -2.93
CA GLY A 150 2.03 0.10 -4.28
C GLY A 150 0.72 0.70 -4.82
N ALA A 151 0.23 1.77 -4.20
CA ALA A 151 -1.02 2.41 -4.56
C ALA A 151 -0.89 3.21 -5.87
N PRO A 152 -1.94 3.25 -6.71
CA PRO A 152 -1.93 4.08 -7.92
C PRO A 152 -2.11 5.56 -7.61
N VAL A 153 -2.69 5.90 -6.46
CA VAL A 153 -3.03 7.26 -6.03
C VAL A 153 -2.98 7.37 -4.51
N LEU A 154 -2.62 8.54 -4.00
CA LEU A 154 -2.68 8.86 -2.58
C LEU A 154 -3.18 10.30 -2.40
N VAL A 155 -4.21 10.45 -1.57
CA VAL A 155 -4.74 11.74 -1.12
C VAL A 155 -4.10 12.07 0.22
N PHE A 156 -3.60 13.28 0.39
CA PHE A 156 -2.96 13.74 1.61
C PHE A 156 -3.26 15.22 1.86
N ARG A 157 -3.09 15.66 3.09
CA ARG A 157 -3.11 17.08 3.44
C ARG A 157 -1.70 17.62 3.33
N ASN A 158 -1.52 18.69 2.57
CA ASN A 158 -0.20 19.28 2.36
C ASN A 158 0.19 20.15 3.58
N GLU A 159 1.24 19.78 4.28
CA GLU A 159 1.74 20.51 5.46
C GLU A 159 2.06 21.98 5.19
N SER A 160 2.53 22.28 3.99
CA SER A 160 2.96 23.65 3.65
C SER A 160 1.81 24.59 3.35
N LYS A 161 0.65 24.07 2.88
CA LYS A 161 -0.47 24.87 2.36
C LYS A 161 -1.81 24.58 3.04
N ASP A 162 -1.83 23.61 3.94
CA ASP A 162 -3.02 23.18 4.69
C ASP A 162 -4.22 22.75 3.80
N GLY A 163 -3.95 22.32 2.56
CA GLY A 163 -4.94 21.89 1.57
C GLY A 163 -4.85 20.40 1.24
N LEU A 164 -5.96 19.82 0.77
CA LEU A 164 -5.96 18.49 0.22
C LEU A 164 -5.21 18.46 -1.11
N ASN A 165 -4.27 17.55 -1.22
CA ASN A 165 -3.45 17.33 -2.40
C ASN A 165 -3.49 15.86 -2.82
N VAL A 166 -3.17 15.58 -4.07
CA VAL A 166 -3.18 14.23 -4.64
C VAL A 166 -1.87 13.96 -5.36
N VAL A 167 -1.24 12.82 -5.06
CA VAL A 167 -0.17 12.27 -5.89
C VAL A 167 -0.68 11.00 -6.55
N TYR A 168 -0.29 10.75 -7.79
CA TYR A 168 -0.75 9.61 -8.57
C TYR A 168 0.32 9.10 -9.52
N ARG A 169 0.27 7.80 -9.81
CA ARG A 169 1.17 7.15 -10.74
C ARG A 169 0.71 7.41 -12.17
N ARG A 170 1.63 7.83 -13.01
CA ARG A 170 1.39 8.04 -14.45
C ARG A 170 1.81 6.81 -15.24
N ASP A 171 1.21 6.62 -16.40
CA ASP A 171 1.54 5.51 -17.31
C ASP A 171 2.97 5.62 -17.88
N ASP A 172 3.53 6.83 -17.93
CA ASP A 172 4.92 7.08 -18.36
C ASP A 172 5.97 6.77 -17.27
N GLY A 173 5.53 6.26 -16.11
CA GLY A 173 6.39 5.91 -14.97
C GLY A 173 6.72 7.08 -14.05
N ASN A 174 6.34 8.29 -14.39
CA ASN A 174 6.46 9.47 -13.54
C ASN A 174 5.35 9.51 -12.48
N VAL A 175 5.48 10.42 -11.53
CA VAL A 175 4.44 10.73 -10.54
C VAL A 175 3.84 12.09 -10.87
N GLY A 176 2.51 12.13 -10.97
CA GLY A 176 1.75 13.38 -11.06
C GLY A 176 1.42 13.91 -9.67
N TRP A 177 1.35 15.22 -9.54
CA TRP A 177 0.92 15.92 -8.34
C TRP A 177 -0.16 16.94 -8.71
N ILE A 178 -1.29 16.87 -8.02
CA ILE A 178 -2.39 17.82 -8.12
C ILE A 178 -2.41 18.64 -6.84
N ASP A 179 -2.30 19.95 -6.99
CA ASP A 179 -2.37 20.96 -5.92
C ASP A 179 -3.58 21.87 -6.22
N PRO A 180 -4.75 21.58 -5.63
CA PRO A 180 -5.94 22.41 -5.86
C PRO A 180 -5.68 23.85 -5.41
N GLN A 181 -5.98 24.78 -6.29
CA GLN A 181 -5.96 26.22 -5.96
C GLN A 181 -7.28 26.54 -5.27
N GLY A 182 -7.25 26.77 -3.97
CA GLY A 182 -8.40 27.21 -3.16
C GLY A 182 -8.54 28.71 -3.13
#